data_c903324dff9676158ed657c83643c6f9
#
_entry.id   c903324dff9676158ed657c83643c6f9
#
_cell.length_a   1.000
_cell.length_b   1.000
_cell.length_c   1.000
_cell.angle_alpha   90.00
_cell.angle_beta   90.00
_cell.angle_gamma   90.00
#
_symmetry.space_group_name_H-M   'P 1'
#
loop_
_entity.id
_entity.type
_entity.pdbx_description
1 polymer ?
#
loop_
_entity_poly.entity_id
_entity_poly.type
_entity_poly.pdbx_seq_one_letter_code
_entity_poly.pdbx_strand_id
1 'polypeptide(L)'
;GRSNDWFEISNTGDTWVDLGGWTIERLTADSSQQSLMLNHILEPGQSVVITEDPANLIFDGGPEGLDANTMFSNSPPWLINSGGALQLVAPDSTVVDAFVYGSGFAEIPGWNGLALQMPPSDAGLILMRGDGCNVLPDTDTSADWEYRWLRLGSSLFCDSGYFVTDGSVMPVTSPVGSLFQMVEWINAATTSLHLHVYQFDSPELYNAIEGAVIRGVDCTILLEGDILGDAA
;
A
#
# COMPACT_ATOMS: atom_id res chain seq x y z
N GLY A 1 -9.93 17.01 -9.09
CA GLY A 1 -9.97 16.01 -8.02
C GLY A 1 -8.94 16.37 -6.98
N ARG A 2 -9.25 16.20 -5.72
CA ARG A 2 -8.24 16.31 -4.66
C ARG A 2 -7.37 15.08 -4.78
N SER A 3 -6.05 15.24 -4.73
CA SER A 3 -5.16 14.11 -4.78
C SER A 3 -5.21 13.39 -3.43
N ASN A 4 -5.35 12.08 -3.47
CA ASN A 4 -5.25 11.22 -2.29
C ASN A 4 -3.80 10.78 -2.09
N ASP A 5 -2.86 11.70 -2.29
CA ASP A 5 -1.45 11.39 -2.12
C ASP A 5 -1.17 10.97 -0.68
N TRP A 6 -0.37 9.95 -0.55
CA TRP A 6 0.13 9.49 0.74
C TRP A 6 1.54 8.94 0.60
N PHE A 7 2.24 8.90 1.69
CA PHE A 7 3.53 8.23 1.80
C PHE A 7 3.68 7.62 3.18
N GLU A 8 4.49 6.61 3.26
CA GLU A 8 4.74 5.83 4.46
C GLU A 8 6.23 5.90 4.82
N ILE A 9 6.49 6.12 6.11
CA ILE A 9 7.83 6.07 6.70
C ILE A 9 7.87 4.87 7.62
N SER A 10 8.86 4.01 7.44
CA SER A 10 9.04 2.79 8.21
C SER A 10 10.35 2.83 9.00
N ASN A 11 10.27 2.42 10.26
CA ASN A 11 11.47 2.15 11.06
C ASN A 11 11.94 0.73 10.79
N THR A 12 12.95 0.58 9.93
CA THR A 12 13.56 -0.71 9.60
C THR A 12 14.71 -1.11 10.52
N GLY A 13 15.02 -0.26 11.50
CA GLY A 13 16.03 -0.53 12.52
C GLY A 13 15.53 -1.42 13.66
N ASP A 14 16.42 -1.70 14.59
CA ASP A 14 16.17 -2.50 15.79
C ASP A 14 15.95 -1.66 17.07
N THR A 15 15.93 -0.34 16.92
CA THR A 15 15.74 0.62 18.02
C THR A 15 14.59 1.59 17.71
N TRP A 16 14.02 2.16 18.75
CA TRP A 16 13.01 3.22 18.64
C TRP A 16 13.59 4.45 17.93
N VAL A 17 12.79 5.08 17.09
CA VAL A 17 13.12 6.33 16.44
C VAL A 17 12.09 7.38 16.81
N ASP A 18 12.56 8.50 17.38
CA ASP A 18 11.75 9.69 17.60
C ASP A 18 11.88 10.62 16.38
N LEU A 19 10.80 10.75 15.63
CA LEU A 19 10.70 11.65 14.48
C LEU A 19 10.38 13.10 14.89
N GLY A 20 10.36 13.42 16.19
CA GLY A 20 10.15 14.78 16.68
C GLY A 20 11.18 15.76 16.12
N GLY A 21 10.70 16.77 15.37
CA GLY A 21 11.53 17.77 14.71
C GLY A 21 12.16 17.36 13.39
N TRP A 22 11.91 16.14 12.92
CA TRP A 22 12.24 15.74 11.55
C TRP A 22 11.29 16.40 10.57
N THR A 23 11.72 16.57 9.32
CA THR A 23 10.87 17.13 8.26
C THR A 23 10.85 16.23 7.04
N ILE A 24 9.70 16.17 6.38
CA ILE A 24 9.61 15.73 5.00
C ILE A 24 9.59 16.97 4.11
N GLU A 25 10.50 17.00 3.15
CA GLU A 25 10.65 18.09 2.23
C GLU A 25 10.38 17.62 0.80
N ARG A 26 9.48 18.33 0.11
CA ARG A 26 9.28 18.15 -1.32
C ARG A 26 10.10 19.18 -2.09
N LEU A 27 10.85 18.72 -3.06
CA LEU A 27 11.57 19.54 -4.02
C LEU A 27 10.93 19.42 -5.40
N THR A 28 10.83 20.54 -6.10
CA THR A 28 10.33 20.60 -7.47
C THR A 28 11.33 21.32 -8.37
N ALA A 29 11.27 21.08 -9.69
CA ALA A 29 12.20 21.67 -10.65
C ALA A 29 12.19 23.21 -10.66
N ASP A 30 11.06 23.82 -10.27
CA ASP A 30 10.91 25.27 -10.12
C ASP A 30 11.41 25.80 -8.76
N SER A 31 12.08 24.96 -7.97
CA SER A 31 12.58 25.28 -6.63
C SER A 31 11.48 25.60 -5.61
N SER A 32 10.23 25.26 -5.88
CA SER A 32 9.20 25.33 -4.86
C SER A 32 9.43 24.22 -3.84
N GLN A 33 9.52 24.60 -2.58
CA GLN A 33 9.72 23.67 -1.47
C GLN A 33 8.49 23.69 -0.58
N GLN A 34 8.01 22.53 -0.22
CA GLN A 34 7.04 22.32 0.86
C GLN A 34 7.67 21.41 1.89
N SER A 35 7.43 21.70 3.15
CA SER A 35 7.93 20.88 4.25
C SER A 35 6.81 20.56 5.23
N LEU A 36 6.86 19.38 5.80
CA LEU A 36 6.01 18.91 6.88
C LEU A 36 6.88 18.47 8.04
N MET A 37 6.67 19.07 9.20
CA MET A 37 7.35 18.64 10.43
C MET A 37 6.66 17.40 11.00
N LEU A 38 7.47 16.41 11.37
CA LEU A 38 7.03 15.17 11.97
C LEU A 38 7.06 15.27 13.51
N ASN A 39 6.27 14.45 14.19
CA ASN A 39 6.19 14.38 15.64
C ASN A 39 5.79 12.99 16.15
N HIS A 40 6.25 11.94 15.48
CA HIS A 40 5.87 10.56 15.74
C HIS A 40 7.03 9.77 16.32
N ILE A 41 6.73 8.78 17.17
CA ILE A 41 7.72 7.82 17.65
C ILE A 41 7.40 6.47 17.01
N LEU A 42 8.40 5.87 16.36
CA LEU A 42 8.28 4.58 15.71
C LEU A 42 9.06 3.51 16.47
N GLU A 43 8.39 2.45 16.90
CA GLU A 43 9.03 1.24 17.38
C GLU A 43 9.76 0.52 16.23
N PRO A 44 10.70 -0.39 16.55
CA PRO A 44 11.24 -1.29 15.53
C PRO A 44 10.13 -2.00 14.76
N GLY A 45 10.21 -1.93 13.43
CA GLY A 45 9.22 -2.51 12.57
C GLY A 45 7.90 -1.73 12.44
N GLN A 46 7.75 -0.58 13.04
CA GLN A 46 6.56 0.26 12.85
C GLN A 46 6.69 1.23 11.69
N SER A 47 5.54 1.57 11.11
CA SER A 47 5.38 2.61 10.09
C SER A 47 4.43 3.71 10.53
N VAL A 48 4.58 4.87 9.93
CA VAL A 48 3.58 5.94 9.95
C VAL A 48 3.19 6.30 8.53
N VAL A 49 1.89 6.32 8.26
CA VAL A 49 1.33 6.81 7.00
C VAL A 49 0.94 8.27 7.14
N ILE A 50 1.35 9.09 6.19
CA ILE A 50 1.09 10.52 6.14
C ILE A 50 0.20 10.80 4.95
N THR A 51 -0.98 11.36 5.21
CA THR A 51 -2.01 11.64 4.21
C THR A 51 -2.80 12.88 4.57
N GLU A 52 -3.43 13.51 3.57
CA GLU A 52 -4.36 14.62 3.81
C GLU A 52 -5.71 14.13 4.36
N ASP A 53 -6.18 13.00 3.92
CA ASP A 53 -7.50 12.48 4.27
C ASP A 53 -7.45 10.99 4.63
N PRO A 54 -7.30 10.66 5.91
CA PRO A 54 -7.28 9.28 6.37
C PRO A 54 -8.56 8.51 6.03
N ALA A 55 -9.71 9.18 5.97
CA ALA A 55 -10.99 8.54 5.67
C ALA A 55 -11.04 8.04 4.22
N ASN A 56 -10.49 8.80 3.28
CA ASN A 56 -10.39 8.35 1.89
C ASN A 56 -9.38 7.22 1.73
N LEU A 57 -8.32 7.21 2.51
CA LEU A 57 -7.34 6.12 2.50
C LEU A 57 -7.96 4.77 2.92
N ILE A 58 -8.91 4.81 3.87
CA ILE A 58 -9.65 3.62 4.30
C ILE A 58 -10.59 3.15 3.18
N PHE A 59 -11.22 4.07 2.46
CA PHE A 59 -12.08 3.75 1.31
C PHE A 59 -11.31 3.09 0.16
N ASP A 60 -10.07 3.49 -0.07
CA ASP A 60 -9.21 2.92 -1.11
C ASP A 60 -8.60 1.55 -0.71
N GLY A 61 -9.14 0.91 0.31
CA GLY A 61 -8.73 -0.44 0.74
C GLY A 61 -7.53 -0.47 1.67
N GLY A 62 -7.28 0.61 2.38
CA GLY A 62 -6.28 0.66 3.45
C GLY A 62 -6.56 -0.40 4.53
N PRO A 63 -5.53 -0.94 5.18
CA PRO A 63 -5.70 -1.96 6.19
C PRO A 63 -6.51 -1.44 7.38
N GLU A 64 -7.34 -2.32 7.94
CA GLU A 64 -7.93 -2.08 9.26
C GLU A 64 -6.81 -1.79 10.25
N GLY A 65 -6.85 -0.63 10.92
CA GLY A 65 -5.89 -0.28 11.96
C GLY A 65 -4.91 0.85 11.66
N LEU A 66 -5.10 1.60 10.57
CA LEU A 66 -4.32 2.83 10.30
C LEU A 66 -4.44 3.91 11.39
N ASP A 67 -5.45 3.84 12.25
CA ASP A 67 -5.80 4.89 13.21
C ASP A 67 -4.69 5.23 14.20
N ALA A 68 -3.89 4.25 14.60
CA ALA A 68 -2.83 4.46 15.58
C ALA A 68 -1.53 5.00 14.97
N ASN A 69 -1.29 4.74 13.69
CA ASN A 69 -0.03 5.05 13.00
C ASN A 69 -0.26 5.92 11.75
N THR A 70 -1.32 6.71 11.75
CA THR A 70 -1.60 7.64 10.65
C THR A 70 -1.40 9.07 11.12
N MET A 71 -0.55 9.79 10.43
CA MET A 71 -0.38 11.23 10.64
C MET A 71 -1.23 11.99 9.64
N PHE A 72 -2.16 12.77 10.15
CA PHE A 72 -2.95 13.69 9.34
C PHE A 72 -2.21 15.01 9.16
N SER A 73 -2.20 15.53 7.93
CA SER A 73 -1.74 16.87 7.63
C SER A 73 -2.67 17.59 6.66
N ASN A 74 -3.11 18.79 7.03
CA ASN A 74 -3.91 19.65 6.14
C ASN A 74 -3.13 20.15 4.91
N SER A 75 -1.84 19.99 4.89
CA SER A 75 -0.93 20.42 3.81
C SER A 75 0.26 19.49 3.74
N PRO A 76 0.07 18.21 3.42
CA PRO A 76 1.20 17.34 3.16
C PRO A 76 1.98 17.86 1.95
N PRO A 77 3.25 17.52 1.81
CA PRO A 77 3.99 17.82 0.59
C PRO A 77 3.40 17.00 -0.56
N TRP A 78 2.53 17.63 -1.34
CA TRP A 78 1.84 17.01 -2.47
C TRP A 78 2.81 16.41 -3.48
N LEU A 79 2.54 15.19 -3.94
CA LEU A 79 3.27 14.57 -5.03
C LEU A 79 2.80 15.16 -6.36
N ILE A 80 3.73 15.72 -7.14
CA ILE A 80 3.40 16.29 -8.45
C ILE A 80 3.46 15.18 -9.50
N ASN A 81 2.38 15.00 -10.27
CA ASN A 81 2.28 13.93 -11.26
C ASN A 81 3.39 13.90 -12.33
N SER A 82 4.00 15.05 -12.62
CA SER A 82 5.11 15.11 -13.58
C SER A 82 6.45 14.67 -13.02
N GLY A 83 6.60 14.65 -11.69
CA GLY A 83 7.83 14.28 -11.01
C GLY A 83 8.34 15.32 -10.04
N GLY A 84 9.25 14.90 -9.19
CA GLY A 84 9.83 15.69 -8.11
C GLY A 84 10.74 14.87 -7.23
N ALA A 85 10.97 15.35 -6.02
CA ALA A 85 11.68 14.61 -4.99
C ALA A 85 11.04 14.82 -3.62
N LEU A 86 11.13 13.79 -2.78
CA LEU A 86 10.90 13.87 -1.34
C LEU A 86 12.21 13.58 -0.63
N GLN A 87 12.47 14.30 0.45
CA GLN A 87 13.60 14.04 1.36
C GLN A 87 13.10 13.91 2.79
N LEU A 88 13.59 12.94 3.51
CA LEU A 88 13.44 12.84 4.96
C LEU A 88 14.67 13.48 5.60
N VAL A 89 14.46 14.56 6.35
CA VAL A 89 15.53 15.39 6.90
C VAL A 89 15.47 15.38 8.42
N ALA A 90 16.59 15.01 9.04
CA ALA A 90 16.74 15.02 10.49
C ALA A 90 16.86 16.47 11.06
N PRO A 91 16.68 16.67 12.39
CA PRO A 91 16.75 18.00 13.00
C PRO A 91 18.09 18.72 12.86
N ASP A 92 19.16 17.99 12.61
CA ASP A 92 20.49 18.53 12.34
C ASP A 92 20.72 18.88 10.86
N SER A 93 19.67 18.82 10.05
CA SER A 93 19.68 19.05 8.60
C SER A 93 20.37 17.95 7.78
N THR A 94 20.62 16.79 8.37
CA THR A 94 21.08 15.62 7.62
C THR A 94 19.92 15.03 6.82
N VAL A 95 20.10 14.84 5.50
CA VAL A 95 19.19 14.06 4.68
C VAL A 95 19.43 12.59 4.99
N VAL A 96 18.39 11.93 5.51
CA VAL A 96 18.48 10.52 5.94
C VAL A 96 18.01 9.59 4.84
N ASP A 97 17.03 10.03 4.07
CA ASP A 97 16.49 9.27 2.95
C ASP A 97 15.96 10.22 1.88
N ALA A 98 15.98 9.81 0.63
CA ALA A 98 15.44 10.57 -0.49
C ALA A 98 14.77 9.67 -1.53
N PHE A 99 13.80 10.25 -2.22
CA PHE A 99 13.03 9.58 -3.26
C PHE A 99 12.83 10.54 -4.43
N VAL A 100 13.30 10.16 -5.63
CA VAL A 100 13.21 10.99 -6.83
C VAL A 100 12.43 10.25 -7.91
N TYR A 101 11.44 10.90 -8.50
CA TYR A 101 10.53 10.28 -9.45
C TYR A 101 10.16 11.18 -10.63
N GLY A 102 9.73 10.57 -11.73
CA GLY A 102 9.26 11.26 -12.93
C GLY A 102 10.34 12.13 -13.57
N SER A 103 10.03 13.40 -13.83
CA SER A 103 10.99 14.39 -14.33
C SER A 103 11.81 15.04 -13.21
N GLY A 104 12.09 14.30 -12.15
CA GLY A 104 12.82 14.77 -10.98
C GLY A 104 14.32 14.97 -11.23
N PHE A 105 15.04 15.24 -10.15
CA PHE A 105 16.46 15.57 -10.19
C PHE A 105 17.33 14.32 -10.38
N ALA A 106 18.44 14.46 -11.07
CA ALA A 106 19.40 13.37 -11.23
C ALA A 106 20.28 13.17 -9.98
N GLU A 107 20.60 14.27 -9.28
CA GLU A 107 21.48 14.27 -8.11
C GLU A 107 21.00 15.28 -7.09
N ILE A 108 20.66 14.77 -5.92
CA ILE A 108 20.36 15.58 -4.72
C ILE A 108 20.93 14.83 -3.50
N PRO A 109 21.10 15.48 -2.35
CA PRO A 109 21.49 14.74 -1.13
C PRO A 109 20.57 13.56 -0.87
N GLY A 110 21.13 12.36 -0.66
CA GLY A 110 20.40 11.12 -0.47
C GLY A 110 19.86 10.46 -1.75
N TRP A 111 20.28 10.91 -2.95
CA TRP A 111 19.92 10.28 -4.21
C TRP A 111 20.97 10.44 -5.29
N ASN A 112 21.26 9.34 -6.01
CA ASN A 112 22.21 9.27 -7.11
C ASN A 112 21.59 8.65 -8.36
N GLY A 113 21.80 9.28 -9.50
CA GLY A 113 21.41 8.73 -10.79
C GLY A 113 20.00 9.08 -11.24
N LEU A 114 19.41 8.21 -12.04
CA LEU A 114 18.14 8.47 -12.71
C LEU A 114 16.95 8.44 -11.73
N ALA A 115 15.99 9.32 -11.95
CA ALA A 115 14.71 9.28 -11.26
C ALA A 115 13.94 7.99 -11.58
N LEU A 116 13.11 7.55 -10.66
CA LEU A 116 12.15 6.47 -10.89
C LEU A 116 11.17 6.86 -12.00
N GLN A 117 10.89 5.93 -12.89
CA GLN A 117 9.85 6.13 -13.88
C GLN A 117 8.48 6.14 -13.19
N MET A 118 7.58 7.01 -13.62
CA MET A 118 6.21 6.99 -13.11
C MET A 118 5.46 5.79 -13.66
N PRO A 119 4.66 5.09 -12.82
CA PRO A 119 3.74 4.09 -13.32
C PRO A 119 2.64 4.74 -14.17
N PRO A 120 1.92 3.97 -14.99
CA PRO A 120 0.66 4.43 -15.56
C PRO A 120 -0.27 4.94 -14.45
N SER A 121 -0.88 6.10 -14.64
CA SER A 121 -1.61 6.86 -13.62
C SER A 121 -2.88 6.19 -13.06
N ASP A 122 -3.32 5.10 -13.64
CA ASP A 122 -4.55 4.36 -13.33
C ASP A 122 -4.30 2.95 -12.79
N ALA A 123 -3.05 2.65 -12.44
CA ALA A 123 -2.67 1.27 -12.17
C ALA A 123 -2.87 0.81 -10.71
N GLY A 124 -3.24 1.68 -9.76
CA GLY A 124 -3.30 1.32 -8.33
C GLY A 124 -1.96 0.82 -7.77
N LEU A 125 -0.86 1.28 -8.37
CA LEU A 125 0.48 0.89 -8.00
C LEU A 125 1.07 1.89 -7.01
N ILE A 126 1.83 1.37 -6.06
CA ILE A 126 2.68 2.15 -5.16
C ILE A 126 4.14 1.94 -5.51
N LEU A 127 4.97 2.90 -5.16
CA LEU A 127 6.42 2.74 -5.13
C LEU A 127 6.83 2.34 -3.72
N MET A 128 7.59 1.28 -3.60
CA MET A 128 8.05 0.72 -2.34
C MET A 128 9.53 0.42 -2.42
N ARG A 129 10.27 0.69 -1.33
CA ARG A 129 11.67 0.30 -1.21
C ARG A 129 11.75 -1.21 -0.99
N GLY A 130 12.57 -1.87 -1.78
CA GLY A 130 12.79 -3.31 -1.71
C GLY A 130 11.67 -4.16 -2.30
N ASP A 131 11.76 -5.47 -2.06
CA ASP A 131 10.77 -6.43 -2.56
C ASP A 131 9.52 -6.57 -1.67
N GLY A 132 9.37 -5.66 -0.70
CA GLY A 132 8.32 -5.69 0.31
C GLY A 132 8.56 -6.72 1.42
N CYS A 133 9.55 -7.60 1.26
CA CYS A 133 9.87 -8.68 2.18
C CYS A 133 11.29 -8.59 2.73
N ASN A 134 12.19 -8.01 1.97
CA ASN A 134 13.56 -7.82 2.40
C ASN A 134 13.86 -6.33 2.40
N VAL A 135 14.35 -5.85 3.52
CA VAL A 135 14.96 -4.53 3.57
C VAL A 135 16.23 -4.62 2.74
N LEU A 136 16.17 -4.10 1.53
CA LEU A 136 17.39 -4.00 0.71
C LEU A 136 18.30 -2.92 1.27
N PRO A 137 19.62 -3.06 1.11
CA PRO A 137 20.54 -1.97 1.44
C PRO A 137 20.14 -0.72 0.68
N ASP A 138 20.08 0.40 1.38
CA ASP A 138 19.86 1.70 0.74
C ASP A 138 21.11 2.07 -0.06
N THR A 139 20.95 2.19 -1.35
CA THR A 139 22.05 2.57 -2.28
C THR A 139 21.85 3.98 -2.84
N ASP A 140 20.84 4.70 -2.33
CA ASP A 140 20.46 6.04 -2.79
C ASP A 140 20.10 6.10 -4.28
N THR A 141 19.56 5.02 -4.84
CA THR A 141 19.25 4.92 -6.29
C THR A 141 17.86 4.39 -6.58
N SER A 142 17.44 4.54 -7.83
CA SER A 142 16.19 3.95 -8.31
C SER A 142 16.14 2.42 -8.26
N ALA A 143 17.29 1.75 -8.14
CA ALA A 143 17.35 0.30 -8.04
C ALA A 143 16.82 -0.26 -6.71
N ASP A 144 16.71 0.59 -5.69
CA ASP A 144 16.19 0.22 -4.39
C ASP A 144 14.67 0.15 -4.35
N TRP A 145 13.99 0.59 -5.41
CA TRP A 145 12.55 0.80 -5.44
C TRP A 145 11.87 -0.05 -6.51
N GLU A 146 10.71 -0.60 -6.16
CA GLU A 146 9.88 -1.37 -7.07
C GLU A 146 8.43 -0.91 -7.06
N TYR A 147 7.72 -1.14 -8.17
CA TYR A 147 6.28 -0.97 -8.25
C TYR A 147 5.59 -2.18 -7.65
N ARG A 148 4.63 -1.93 -6.76
CA ARG A 148 3.81 -2.97 -6.14
C ARG A 148 2.34 -2.57 -6.19
N TRP A 149 1.47 -3.55 -6.16
CA TRP A 149 0.05 -3.29 -5.92
C TRP A 149 -0.13 -2.73 -4.52
N LEU A 150 -1.12 -1.83 -4.38
CA LEU A 150 -1.41 -1.17 -3.11
C LEU A 150 -1.56 -2.20 -1.98
N ARG A 151 -0.71 -2.07 -0.98
CA ARG A 151 -0.76 -2.81 0.29
C ARG A 151 -0.29 -1.87 1.39
N LEU A 152 -1.19 -1.01 1.84
CA LEU A 152 -0.90 -0.13 2.96
C LEU A 152 -0.53 -0.93 4.21
N GLY A 153 0.48 -0.48 4.92
CA GLY A 153 1.00 -1.17 6.09
C GLY A 153 1.76 -2.47 5.80
N SER A 154 1.94 -2.83 4.54
CA SER A 154 2.59 -4.09 4.16
C SER A 154 4.10 -3.98 3.97
N SER A 155 4.66 -2.77 4.03
CA SER A 155 6.11 -2.57 3.94
C SER A 155 6.89 -3.32 5.02
N LEU A 156 6.22 -3.65 6.12
CA LEU A 156 6.79 -4.40 7.24
C LEU A 156 6.13 -5.75 7.47
N PHE A 157 5.00 -6.02 6.82
CA PHE A 157 4.30 -7.29 6.91
C PHE A 157 4.68 -8.21 5.74
N CYS A 158 5.94 -8.49 5.63
CA CYS A 158 6.35 -9.70 4.99
C CYS A 158 6.15 -10.84 5.97
N ASP A 159 4.92 -11.18 6.20
CA ASP A 159 4.63 -12.48 6.72
C ASP A 159 4.96 -13.49 5.61
N SER A 160 6.23 -13.82 5.50
CA SER A 160 6.71 -15.01 4.81
C SER A 160 6.33 -16.25 5.62
N GLY A 161 5.23 -16.16 6.37
CA GLY A 161 4.60 -17.28 6.98
C GLY A 161 4.22 -18.27 5.90
N TYR A 162 5.16 -19.11 5.55
CA TYR A 162 4.80 -20.40 5.00
C TYR A 162 3.95 -21.07 6.07
N PHE A 163 2.64 -20.90 5.96
CA PHE A 163 1.73 -21.77 6.66
C PHE A 163 1.94 -23.15 6.06
N VAL A 164 2.79 -23.94 6.67
CA VAL A 164 2.80 -25.39 6.42
C VAL A 164 1.52 -25.91 7.03
N THR A 165 0.44 -25.84 6.27
CA THR A 165 -0.77 -26.57 6.60
C THR A 165 -0.74 -27.89 5.84
N ASP A 166 -1.15 -28.98 6.48
CA ASP A 166 -1.47 -30.23 5.80
C ASP A 166 -2.73 -30.03 4.94
N GLY A 167 -2.64 -29.12 3.97
CA GLY A 167 -3.72 -28.75 3.08
C GLY A 167 -3.46 -29.19 1.64
N SER A 168 -4.51 -29.46 0.90
CA SER A 168 -4.44 -29.67 -0.54
C SER A 168 -4.73 -28.37 -1.29
N VAL A 169 -3.92 -28.05 -2.30
CA VAL A 169 -4.18 -26.94 -3.23
C VAL A 169 -4.73 -27.52 -4.51
N MET A 170 -5.91 -27.05 -4.91
CA MET A 170 -6.52 -27.42 -6.18
C MET A 170 -6.54 -26.21 -7.12
N PRO A 171 -5.80 -26.22 -8.22
CA PRO A 171 -5.91 -25.18 -9.22
C PRO A 171 -7.23 -25.30 -9.97
N VAL A 172 -7.89 -24.17 -10.20
CA VAL A 172 -9.14 -24.12 -10.98
C VAL A 172 -8.94 -23.16 -12.14
N THR A 173 -9.28 -23.60 -13.35
CA THR A 173 -9.14 -22.79 -14.55
C THR A 173 -10.53 -22.39 -15.09
N SER A 174 -10.70 -21.09 -15.36
CA SER A 174 -11.90 -20.58 -16.03
C SER A 174 -11.73 -20.71 -17.56
N PRO A 175 -12.82 -20.95 -18.31
CA PRO A 175 -14.23 -21.05 -17.86
C PRO A 175 -14.68 -22.47 -17.47
N VAL A 176 -13.88 -23.50 -17.65
CA VAL A 176 -14.33 -24.87 -17.54
C VAL A 176 -14.38 -25.35 -16.09
N GLY A 177 -15.59 -25.49 -15.55
CA GLY A 177 -15.82 -26.09 -14.23
C GLY A 177 -15.53 -25.17 -13.03
N SER A 178 -15.03 -23.95 -13.24
CA SER A 178 -14.65 -23.05 -12.16
C SER A 178 -15.83 -22.67 -11.25
N LEU A 179 -16.97 -22.33 -11.84
CA LEU A 179 -18.17 -21.98 -11.08
C LEU A 179 -18.64 -23.13 -10.19
N PHE A 180 -18.72 -24.31 -10.76
CA PHE A 180 -19.13 -25.53 -10.02
C PHE A 180 -18.19 -25.78 -8.83
N GLN A 181 -16.89 -25.72 -9.06
CA GLN A 181 -15.91 -25.98 -8.03
C GLN A 181 -15.93 -24.91 -6.92
N MET A 182 -16.13 -23.65 -7.27
CA MET A 182 -16.28 -22.56 -6.30
C MET A 182 -17.53 -22.76 -5.42
N VAL A 183 -18.66 -23.12 -6.02
CA VAL A 183 -19.90 -23.43 -5.29
C VAL A 183 -19.70 -24.60 -4.33
N GLU A 184 -19.02 -25.67 -4.76
CA GLU A 184 -18.70 -26.83 -3.92
C GLU A 184 -17.83 -26.41 -2.70
N TRP A 185 -16.81 -25.58 -2.90
CA TRP A 185 -15.97 -25.11 -1.79
C TRP A 185 -16.73 -24.22 -0.81
N ILE A 186 -17.56 -23.30 -1.32
CA ILE A 186 -18.40 -22.46 -0.46
C ILE A 186 -19.38 -23.32 0.34
N ASN A 187 -19.96 -24.33 -0.27
CA ASN A 187 -20.87 -25.25 0.41
C ASN A 187 -20.16 -26.13 1.45
N ALA A 188 -18.88 -26.44 1.23
CA ALA A 188 -18.07 -27.21 2.15
C ALA A 188 -17.50 -26.39 3.32
N ALA A 189 -17.52 -25.07 3.24
CA ALA A 189 -17.02 -24.19 4.30
C ALA A 189 -17.85 -24.37 5.59
N THR A 190 -17.13 -24.51 6.72
CA THR A 190 -17.76 -24.75 8.03
C THR A 190 -17.38 -23.69 9.08
N THR A 191 -16.30 -22.96 8.87
CA THR A 191 -15.78 -22.01 9.86
C THR A 191 -15.71 -20.60 9.29
N SER A 192 -14.96 -20.39 8.22
CA SER A 192 -14.77 -19.10 7.59
C SER A 192 -14.72 -19.20 6.08
N LEU A 193 -15.13 -18.13 5.40
CA LEU A 193 -15.07 -17.94 3.95
C LEU A 193 -14.53 -16.53 3.66
N HIS A 194 -13.42 -16.46 2.95
CA HIS A 194 -12.86 -15.19 2.48
C HIS A 194 -12.89 -15.20 0.95
N LEU A 195 -13.63 -14.27 0.35
CA LEU A 195 -13.79 -14.14 -1.09
C LEU A 195 -13.30 -12.77 -1.55
N HIS A 196 -12.30 -12.75 -2.43
CA HIS A 196 -11.80 -11.54 -3.07
C HIS A 196 -12.03 -11.66 -4.57
N VAL A 197 -12.94 -10.87 -5.10
CA VAL A 197 -13.27 -10.88 -6.53
C VAL A 197 -13.58 -9.46 -7.01
N TYR A 198 -13.24 -9.17 -8.27
CA TYR A 198 -13.58 -7.89 -8.88
C TYR A 198 -15.09 -7.70 -8.94
N GLN A 199 -15.81 -8.72 -9.45
CA GLN A 199 -17.26 -8.71 -9.60
C GLN A 199 -17.75 -10.15 -9.63
N PHE A 200 -18.93 -10.41 -9.10
CA PHE A 200 -19.67 -11.63 -9.40
C PHE A 200 -21.16 -11.32 -9.55
N ASP A 201 -21.78 -11.90 -10.55
CA ASP A 201 -23.21 -11.78 -10.87
C ASP A 201 -23.89 -13.15 -10.99
N SER A 202 -23.19 -14.25 -10.60
CA SER A 202 -23.72 -15.59 -10.63
C SER A 202 -24.72 -15.84 -9.49
N PRO A 203 -25.98 -16.14 -9.80
CA PRO A 203 -26.97 -16.53 -8.80
C PRO A 203 -26.55 -17.77 -7.98
N GLU A 204 -25.80 -18.69 -8.59
CA GLU A 204 -25.31 -19.90 -7.94
C GLU A 204 -24.30 -19.57 -6.83
N LEU A 205 -23.38 -18.64 -7.08
CA LEU A 205 -22.43 -18.17 -6.07
C LEU A 205 -23.15 -17.42 -4.94
N TYR A 206 -24.08 -16.54 -5.30
CA TYR A 206 -24.87 -15.82 -4.31
C TYR A 206 -25.62 -16.79 -3.37
N ASN A 207 -26.33 -17.76 -3.92
CA ASN A 207 -27.07 -18.76 -3.14
C ASN A 207 -26.15 -19.62 -2.25
N ALA A 208 -24.95 -19.95 -2.75
CA ALA A 208 -23.98 -20.72 -1.97
C ALA A 208 -23.44 -19.90 -0.78
N ILE A 209 -23.14 -18.62 -0.99
CA ILE A 209 -22.69 -17.69 0.06
C ILE A 209 -23.80 -17.47 1.09
N GLU A 210 -25.03 -17.20 0.66
CA GLU A 210 -26.17 -17.10 1.55
C GLU A 210 -26.35 -18.36 2.40
N GLY A 211 -26.24 -19.52 1.76
CA GLY A 211 -26.26 -20.79 2.47
C GLY A 211 -25.12 -20.95 3.48
N ALA A 212 -23.93 -20.45 3.20
CA ALA A 212 -22.81 -20.44 4.14
C ALA A 212 -23.10 -19.54 5.36
N VAL A 213 -23.63 -18.33 5.15
CA VAL A 213 -24.03 -17.42 6.22
C VAL A 213 -25.11 -18.05 7.10
N ILE A 214 -26.13 -18.69 6.50
CA ILE A 214 -27.20 -19.38 7.23
C ILE A 214 -26.63 -20.53 8.09
N ARG A 215 -25.58 -21.21 7.62
CA ARG A 215 -24.87 -22.25 8.40
C ARG A 215 -24.01 -21.68 9.54
N GLY A 216 -23.86 -20.35 9.63
CA GLY A 216 -23.02 -19.68 10.64
C GLY A 216 -21.54 -19.60 10.28
N VAL A 217 -21.21 -19.73 9.00
CA VAL A 217 -19.85 -19.52 8.50
C VAL A 217 -19.54 -18.01 8.55
N ASP A 218 -18.38 -17.64 9.06
CA ASP A 218 -17.90 -16.26 9.06
C ASP A 218 -17.46 -15.89 7.64
N CYS A 219 -18.23 -15.00 6.98
CA CYS A 219 -18.04 -14.67 5.58
C CYS A 219 -17.51 -13.24 5.43
N THR A 220 -16.33 -13.10 4.85
CA THR A 220 -15.73 -11.81 4.45
C THR A 220 -15.65 -11.75 2.93
N ILE A 221 -16.23 -10.73 2.32
CA ILE A 221 -16.26 -10.56 0.86
C ILE A 221 -15.71 -9.17 0.52
N LEU A 222 -14.66 -9.15 -0.32
CA LEU A 222 -14.11 -7.95 -0.90
C LEU A 222 -14.48 -7.87 -2.38
N LEU A 223 -15.20 -6.82 -2.75
CA LEU A 223 -15.66 -6.53 -4.11
C LEU A 223 -15.14 -5.16 -4.54
N GLU A 224 -14.99 -4.98 -5.87
CA GLU A 224 -14.76 -3.65 -6.43
C GLU A 224 -16.01 -2.77 -6.24
N GLY A 225 -15.80 -1.58 -5.70
CA GLY A 225 -16.89 -0.63 -5.42
C GLY A 225 -17.29 0.24 -6.62
N ASP A 226 -16.41 0.34 -7.63
CA ASP A 226 -16.64 1.14 -8.86
C ASP A 226 -16.34 0.29 -10.09
N ILE A 227 -17.32 -0.52 -10.47
CA ILE A 227 -17.18 -1.46 -11.57
C ILE A 227 -17.15 -0.73 -12.89
N LEU A 228 -16.04 -0.85 -13.64
CA LEU A 228 -15.90 -0.28 -14.98
C LEU A 228 -16.94 -0.87 -15.93
N GLY A 229 -17.86 -0.05 -16.40
CA GLY A 229 -18.86 -0.42 -17.40
C GLY A 229 -20.31 -0.44 -16.92
N ASP A 230 -20.58 -0.26 -15.65
CA ASP A 230 -21.92 0.05 -15.18
C ASP A 230 -22.22 1.53 -15.48
N ALA A 231 -22.81 1.78 -16.65
CA ALA A 231 -23.49 3.04 -16.89
C ALA A 231 -24.75 3.08 -16.01
N ALA A 232 -24.76 4.01 -15.05
CA ALA A 232 -25.90 4.33 -14.22
C ALA A 232 -27.15 4.67 -15.04
#